data_d28a13d408cbf8b49e226c142fbca3a1
#
_entry.id   d28a13d408cbf8b49e226c142fbca3a1
#
_cell.length_a   1.000
_cell.length_b   1.000
_cell.length_c   1.000
_cell.angle_alpha   90.00
_cell.angle_beta   90.00
_cell.angle_gamma   90.00
#
_symmetry.space_group_name_H-M   'P 1'
#
loop_
_entity.id
_entity.type
_entity.pdbx_description
1 polymer ?
#
loop_
_entity_poly.entity_id
_entity_poly.type
_entity_poly.pdbx_seq_one_letter_code
_entity_poly.pdbx_strand_id
1 'polypeptide(L)'
;MKRIYLDHAATTPVRPEVVEAMLPYLQERWGNPSSLHADGSTALEGVERARGHVASLLGAQPDEIIFTGSGTEADNHALIGVSAAYAEKGRHIITSMIEHHAILDTAKFLERQGARVTYLPVDPVGRVDPASVREAVTEDTVLVSIMHANNEVGTIQPVDEIGAICRERGVLFHTDAVQTAGHLPINVREANIDLLSLSAHKLYGPKGVGALFVRKGRRLPSFVHGGGQERGRRASTENVPGIVGLGEAARLAAGEMESESAHNAALRDRLIAGLLDRVSEVRLTGDPVRRLPNNASLCVAGAEGESLLLNLDLEGISVSSGSACASGSLEPSHVLLAMGIPADVARGSLRVTVGRDTTPEEISRFLEVCPTVVDRLRKMAPLSPA
;
A
#
# COMPACT_ATOMS: atom_id res chain seq x y z
N MET A 1 -3.56 10.24 29.36
CA MET A 1 -4.54 10.41 28.26
C MET A 1 -4.41 9.23 27.33
N LYS A 2 -5.49 8.79 26.66
CA LYS A 2 -5.42 7.78 25.60
C LYS A 2 -4.62 8.38 24.43
N ARG A 3 -3.67 7.61 23.87
CA ARG A 3 -2.92 8.05 22.69
C ARG A 3 -3.85 8.17 21.48
N ILE A 4 -3.60 9.16 20.64
CA ILE A 4 -4.27 9.37 19.35
C ILE A 4 -3.39 8.74 18.29
N TYR A 5 -3.94 7.79 17.53
CA TYR A 5 -3.22 7.09 16.45
C TYR A 5 -3.68 7.58 15.09
N LEU A 6 -2.81 8.29 14.39
CA LEU A 6 -3.04 8.89 13.08
C LEU A 6 -1.98 8.45 12.05
N ASP A 7 -1.56 7.17 12.12
CA ASP A 7 -0.57 6.58 11.20
C ASP A 7 -1.06 5.27 10.58
N HIS A 8 -2.32 5.25 10.15
CA HIS A 8 -2.97 4.07 9.57
C HIS A 8 -2.35 3.62 8.23
N ALA A 9 -1.66 4.50 7.50
CA ALA A 9 -0.92 4.12 6.30
C ALA A 9 0.33 3.28 6.61
N ALA A 10 0.91 3.38 7.82
CA ALA A 10 2.02 2.52 8.24
C ALA A 10 1.52 1.12 8.63
N THR A 11 0.50 1.03 9.46
CA THR A 11 -0.18 -0.21 9.86
C THR A 11 -1.49 0.13 10.54
N THR A 12 -2.45 -0.80 10.52
CA THR A 12 -3.71 -0.65 11.24
C THR A 12 -3.76 -1.59 12.46
N PRO A 13 -4.53 -1.26 13.53
CA PRO A 13 -4.84 -2.22 14.58
C PRO A 13 -5.64 -3.39 13.98
N VAL A 14 -5.42 -4.60 14.51
CA VAL A 14 -6.24 -5.76 14.11
C VAL A 14 -7.63 -5.63 14.72
N ARG A 15 -8.68 -5.82 13.91
CA ARG A 15 -10.07 -5.76 14.39
C ARG A 15 -10.37 -6.88 15.37
N PRO A 16 -11.20 -6.65 16.42
CA PRO A 16 -11.62 -7.71 17.34
C PRO A 16 -12.23 -8.91 16.63
N GLU A 17 -13.08 -8.71 15.62
CA GLU A 17 -13.72 -9.78 14.85
C GLU A 17 -12.68 -10.62 14.08
N VAL A 18 -11.61 -9.98 13.60
CA VAL A 18 -10.49 -10.67 12.95
C VAL A 18 -9.71 -11.52 13.96
N VAL A 19 -9.45 -10.99 15.16
CA VAL A 19 -8.80 -11.74 16.25
C VAL A 19 -9.65 -12.95 16.63
N GLU A 20 -10.95 -12.77 16.81
CA GLU A 20 -11.90 -13.87 17.12
C GLU A 20 -11.89 -14.95 16.04
N ALA A 21 -11.83 -14.58 14.76
CA ALA A 21 -11.76 -15.54 13.66
C ALA A 21 -10.43 -16.32 13.65
N MET A 22 -9.31 -15.69 14.08
CA MET A 22 -7.99 -16.31 14.14
C MET A 22 -7.82 -17.27 15.32
N LEU A 23 -8.42 -16.97 16.48
CA LEU A 23 -8.19 -17.70 17.74
C LEU A 23 -8.41 -19.21 17.63
N PRO A 24 -9.47 -19.76 17.00
CA PRO A 24 -9.64 -21.19 16.86
C PRO A 24 -8.49 -21.90 16.16
N TYR A 25 -7.84 -21.23 15.19
CA TYR A 25 -6.71 -21.79 14.43
C TYR A 25 -5.37 -21.68 15.16
N LEU A 26 -5.31 -20.95 16.26
CA LEU A 26 -4.17 -20.91 17.17
C LEU A 26 -4.30 -21.92 18.33
N GLN A 27 -5.53 -22.30 18.71
CA GLN A 27 -5.80 -23.06 19.95
C GLN A 27 -6.36 -24.45 19.71
N GLU A 28 -7.21 -24.63 18.70
CA GLU A 28 -8.02 -25.85 18.54
C GLU A 28 -7.85 -26.49 17.14
N ARG A 29 -7.65 -25.71 16.08
CA ARG A 29 -7.66 -26.12 14.66
C ARG A 29 -6.26 -25.97 14.03
N TRP A 30 -5.25 -26.50 14.70
CA TRP A 30 -3.84 -26.36 14.32
C TRP A 30 -3.38 -27.31 13.19
N GLY A 31 -4.31 -28.06 12.56
CA GLY A 31 -3.97 -29.04 11.53
C GLY A 31 -3.19 -28.42 10.36
N ASN A 32 -2.29 -29.20 9.76
CA ASN A 32 -1.63 -28.80 8.52
C ASN A 32 -2.62 -28.97 7.36
N PRO A 33 -2.91 -27.92 6.58
CA PRO A 33 -3.86 -27.98 5.46
C PRO A 33 -3.53 -29.05 4.40
N SER A 34 -2.26 -29.47 4.31
CA SER A 34 -1.83 -30.54 3.39
C SER A 34 -2.08 -31.95 3.92
N SER A 35 -2.53 -32.13 5.18
CA SER A 35 -2.79 -33.43 5.78
C SER A 35 -4.16 -33.98 5.41
N LEU A 36 -4.24 -35.30 5.18
CA LEU A 36 -5.48 -35.97 4.75
C LEU A 36 -6.47 -36.28 5.88
N HIS A 37 -6.08 -36.13 7.15
CA HIS A 37 -6.95 -36.35 8.30
C HIS A 37 -7.86 -35.13 8.59
N ALA A 38 -8.87 -35.33 9.45
CA ALA A 38 -9.91 -34.35 9.73
C ALA A 38 -9.37 -32.96 10.16
N ASP A 39 -8.29 -32.94 10.99
CA ASP A 39 -7.72 -31.66 11.44
C ASP A 39 -7.11 -30.87 10.27
N GLY A 40 -6.44 -31.57 9.31
CA GLY A 40 -5.94 -30.94 8.09
C GLY A 40 -7.07 -30.40 7.21
N SER A 41 -8.14 -31.18 7.04
CA SER A 41 -9.32 -30.73 6.28
C SER A 41 -9.96 -29.47 6.89
N THR A 42 -10.09 -29.43 8.23
CA THR A 42 -10.64 -28.26 8.94
C THR A 42 -9.77 -27.01 8.74
N ALA A 43 -8.44 -27.17 8.76
CA ALA A 43 -7.54 -26.06 8.48
C ALA A 43 -7.64 -25.58 7.01
N LEU A 44 -7.69 -26.53 6.06
CA LEU A 44 -7.87 -26.24 4.64
C LEU A 44 -9.18 -25.50 4.34
N GLU A 45 -10.29 -25.90 4.97
CA GLU A 45 -11.58 -25.20 4.85
C GLU A 45 -11.48 -23.73 5.28
N GLY A 46 -10.71 -23.44 6.34
CA GLY A 46 -10.42 -22.07 6.77
C GLY A 46 -9.65 -21.28 5.72
N VAL A 47 -8.61 -21.88 5.15
CA VAL A 47 -7.80 -21.27 4.08
C VAL A 47 -8.63 -21.00 2.84
N GLU A 48 -9.41 -21.95 2.36
CA GLU A 48 -10.21 -21.80 1.13
C GLU A 48 -11.37 -20.80 1.32
N ARG A 49 -11.98 -20.72 2.49
CA ARG A 49 -12.97 -19.69 2.81
C ARG A 49 -12.34 -18.30 2.78
N ALA A 50 -11.16 -18.12 3.40
CA ALA A 50 -10.42 -16.88 3.37
C ALA A 50 -10.06 -16.45 1.94
N ARG A 51 -9.65 -17.43 1.12
CA ARG A 51 -9.36 -17.24 -0.30
C ARG A 51 -10.59 -16.72 -1.07
N GLY A 52 -11.76 -17.28 -0.78
CA GLY A 52 -13.03 -16.81 -1.34
C GLY A 52 -13.34 -15.35 -0.99
N HIS A 53 -13.11 -14.95 0.27
CA HIS A 53 -13.35 -13.57 0.71
C HIS A 53 -12.40 -12.57 0.04
N VAL A 54 -11.10 -12.90 -0.07
CA VAL A 54 -10.12 -12.07 -0.78
C VAL A 54 -10.46 -11.96 -2.26
N ALA A 55 -10.83 -13.07 -2.89
CA ALA A 55 -11.24 -13.07 -4.29
C ALA A 55 -12.48 -12.19 -4.53
N SER A 56 -13.48 -12.29 -3.65
CA SER A 56 -14.69 -11.46 -3.72
C SER A 56 -14.38 -9.96 -3.60
N LEU A 57 -13.48 -9.58 -2.69
CA LEU A 57 -13.07 -8.18 -2.51
C LEU A 57 -12.47 -7.57 -3.81
N LEU A 58 -11.83 -8.39 -4.64
CA LEU A 58 -11.13 -7.97 -5.85
C LEU A 58 -11.92 -8.19 -7.15
N GLY A 59 -13.10 -8.82 -7.10
CA GLY A 59 -13.82 -9.28 -8.31
C GLY A 59 -13.07 -10.41 -9.04
N ALA A 60 -12.30 -11.23 -8.31
CA ALA A 60 -11.49 -12.35 -8.81
C ALA A 60 -12.16 -13.71 -8.55
N GLN A 61 -11.54 -14.79 -9.05
CA GLN A 61 -11.87 -16.17 -8.68
C GLN A 61 -10.92 -16.68 -7.60
N PRO A 62 -11.34 -17.60 -6.71
CA PRO A 62 -10.47 -18.12 -5.65
C PRO A 62 -9.18 -18.78 -6.16
N ASP A 63 -9.20 -19.42 -7.35
CA ASP A 63 -8.02 -20.05 -7.94
C ASP A 63 -6.98 -19.06 -8.48
N GLU A 64 -7.29 -17.77 -8.48
CA GLU A 64 -6.41 -16.66 -8.86
C GLU A 64 -5.69 -15.99 -7.68
N ILE A 65 -6.02 -16.37 -6.45
CA ILE A 65 -5.39 -15.83 -5.24
C ILE A 65 -4.26 -16.76 -4.76
N ILE A 66 -3.12 -16.17 -4.45
CA ILE A 66 -1.95 -16.83 -3.82
C ILE A 66 -1.68 -16.11 -2.51
N PHE A 67 -1.66 -16.81 -1.39
CA PHE A 67 -1.28 -16.23 -0.12
C PHE A 67 0.24 -16.08 0.00
N THR A 68 0.67 -14.94 0.54
CA THR A 68 2.07 -14.58 0.73
C THR A 68 2.31 -14.17 2.18
N GLY A 69 3.57 -14.01 2.59
CA GLY A 69 3.93 -13.55 3.92
C GLY A 69 3.75 -12.03 4.11
N SER A 70 3.60 -11.26 3.02
CA SER A 70 3.43 -9.80 3.05
C SER A 70 3.10 -9.25 1.67
N GLY A 71 2.72 -7.96 1.59
CA GLY A 71 2.64 -7.23 0.32
C GLY A 71 3.99 -7.17 -0.38
N THR A 72 5.08 -6.96 0.34
CA THR A 72 6.44 -6.98 -0.22
C THR A 72 6.78 -8.30 -0.90
N GLU A 73 6.41 -9.45 -0.29
CA GLU A 73 6.59 -10.76 -0.94
C GLU A 73 5.74 -10.86 -2.21
N ALA A 74 4.51 -10.35 -2.19
CA ALA A 74 3.62 -10.35 -3.35
C ALA A 74 4.19 -9.52 -4.51
N ASP A 75 4.69 -8.30 -4.23
CA ASP A 75 5.34 -7.42 -5.21
C ASP A 75 6.58 -8.06 -5.83
N ASN A 76 7.45 -8.62 -4.99
CA ASN A 76 8.65 -9.32 -5.44
C ASN A 76 8.30 -10.51 -6.32
N HIS A 77 7.31 -11.31 -5.90
CA HIS A 77 6.84 -12.46 -6.67
C HIS A 77 6.27 -12.03 -8.03
N ALA A 78 5.50 -10.95 -8.08
CA ALA A 78 4.97 -10.40 -9.33
C ALA A 78 6.09 -10.01 -10.30
N LEU A 79 7.04 -9.17 -9.86
CA LEU A 79 8.09 -8.65 -10.74
C LEU A 79 9.08 -9.73 -11.15
N ILE A 80 9.65 -10.47 -10.18
CA ILE A 80 10.66 -11.50 -10.42
C ILE A 80 10.04 -12.69 -11.19
N GLY A 81 8.84 -13.09 -10.79
CA GLY A 81 8.13 -14.21 -11.41
C GLY A 81 7.76 -13.92 -12.87
N VAL A 82 7.25 -12.72 -13.18
CA VAL A 82 6.96 -12.32 -14.57
C VAL A 82 8.24 -12.19 -15.37
N SER A 83 9.28 -11.55 -14.83
CA SER A 83 10.57 -11.41 -15.52
C SER A 83 11.14 -12.79 -15.91
N ALA A 84 11.06 -13.78 -15.02
CA ALA A 84 11.52 -15.15 -15.29
C ALA A 84 10.61 -15.88 -16.29
N ALA A 85 9.28 -15.80 -16.13
CA ALA A 85 8.32 -16.54 -16.95
C ALA A 85 8.25 -16.07 -18.40
N TYR A 86 8.57 -14.79 -18.65
CA TYR A 86 8.43 -14.13 -19.96
C TYR A 86 9.78 -13.69 -20.54
N ALA A 87 10.91 -14.18 -20.03
CA ALA A 87 12.27 -13.84 -20.45
C ALA A 87 12.53 -14.05 -21.96
N GLU A 88 11.83 -15.02 -22.59
CA GLU A 88 11.91 -15.26 -24.04
C GLU A 88 11.19 -14.18 -24.86
N LYS A 89 10.12 -13.56 -24.32
CA LYS A 89 9.40 -12.46 -24.97
C LYS A 89 10.17 -11.16 -24.89
N GLY A 90 10.83 -10.92 -23.76
CA GLY A 90 11.57 -9.67 -23.54
C GLY A 90 12.00 -9.51 -22.09
N ARG A 91 12.72 -8.41 -21.81
CA ARG A 91 13.28 -8.09 -20.49
C ARG A 91 13.02 -6.66 -20.07
N HIS A 92 12.04 -6.00 -20.69
CA HIS A 92 11.70 -4.63 -20.33
C HIS A 92 10.52 -4.59 -19.37
N ILE A 93 10.71 -3.83 -18.28
CA ILE A 93 9.73 -3.55 -17.23
C ILE A 93 9.54 -2.03 -17.15
N ILE A 94 8.31 -1.59 -17.03
CA ILE A 94 7.95 -0.19 -16.83
C ILE A 94 7.37 -0.05 -15.43
N THR A 95 7.84 0.93 -14.67
CA THR A 95 7.32 1.27 -13.34
C THR A 95 7.35 2.79 -13.14
N SER A 96 6.88 3.29 -11.99
CA SER A 96 6.92 4.73 -11.70
C SER A 96 8.05 5.11 -10.72
N MET A 97 8.43 6.38 -10.69
CA MET A 97 9.44 6.90 -9.75
C MET A 97 8.93 6.96 -8.32
N ILE A 98 7.61 6.82 -8.09
CA ILE A 98 6.96 6.98 -6.79
C ILE A 98 6.51 5.68 -6.13
N GLU A 99 6.92 4.55 -6.67
CA GLU A 99 6.56 3.22 -6.13
C GLU A 99 7.10 3.01 -4.71
N HIS A 100 6.48 2.06 -4.01
CA HIS A 100 7.05 1.55 -2.76
C HIS A 100 8.42 0.88 -3.01
N HIS A 101 9.31 0.89 -2.02
CA HIS A 101 10.64 0.26 -2.13
C HIS A 101 10.59 -1.23 -2.48
N ALA A 102 9.50 -1.94 -2.16
CA ALA A 102 9.29 -3.32 -2.58
C ALA A 102 9.30 -3.47 -4.11
N ILE A 103 8.85 -2.46 -4.86
CA ILE A 103 8.91 -2.40 -6.31
C ILE A 103 10.24 -1.82 -6.79
N LEU A 104 10.65 -0.64 -6.28
CA LEU A 104 11.86 0.04 -6.75
C LEU A 104 13.13 -0.78 -6.56
N ASP A 105 13.29 -1.39 -5.38
CA ASP A 105 14.52 -2.15 -5.08
C ASP A 105 14.50 -3.52 -5.79
N THR A 106 13.31 -4.10 -6.01
CA THR A 106 13.16 -5.28 -6.87
C THR A 106 13.46 -4.95 -8.33
N ALA A 107 13.02 -3.80 -8.83
CA ALA A 107 13.35 -3.34 -10.18
C ALA A 107 14.87 -3.16 -10.35
N LYS A 108 15.54 -2.49 -9.40
CA LYS A 108 17.02 -2.38 -9.37
C LYS A 108 17.72 -3.74 -9.30
N PHE A 109 17.15 -4.70 -8.54
CA PHE A 109 17.67 -6.06 -8.52
C PHE A 109 17.59 -6.71 -9.89
N LEU A 110 16.46 -6.57 -10.59
CA LEU A 110 16.25 -7.12 -11.93
C LEU A 110 17.17 -6.45 -12.98
N GLU A 111 17.44 -5.15 -12.87
CA GLU A 111 18.45 -4.46 -13.70
C GLU A 111 19.83 -5.12 -13.57
N ARG A 112 20.25 -5.45 -12.34
CA ARG A 112 21.51 -6.19 -12.12
C ARG A 112 21.49 -7.60 -12.72
N GLN A 113 20.30 -8.16 -12.99
CA GLN A 113 20.11 -9.45 -13.67
C GLN A 113 19.94 -9.28 -15.21
N GLY A 114 20.11 -8.06 -15.73
CA GLY A 114 20.08 -7.75 -17.15
C GLY A 114 18.68 -7.39 -17.69
N ALA A 115 17.74 -7.06 -16.83
CA ALA A 115 16.48 -6.42 -17.24
C ALA A 115 16.72 -4.94 -17.58
N ARG A 116 15.92 -4.40 -18.50
CA ARG A 116 15.79 -2.97 -18.74
C ARG A 116 14.58 -2.45 -17.99
N VAL A 117 14.76 -1.41 -17.19
CA VAL A 117 13.65 -0.80 -16.43
C VAL A 117 13.48 0.65 -16.87
N THR A 118 12.23 1.03 -17.15
CA THR A 118 11.86 2.43 -17.38
C THR A 118 11.07 2.92 -16.16
N TYR A 119 11.60 3.95 -15.51
CA TYR A 119 10.95 4.62 -14.38
C TYR A 119 10.22 5.86 -14.90
N LEU A 120 8.90 5.79 -14.97
CA LEU A 120 8.08 6.90 -15.45
C LEU A 120 8.06 8.06 -14.45
N PRO A 121 8.20 9.30 -14.92
CA PRO A 121 7.99 10.47 -14.09
C PRO A 121 6.51 10.62 -13.71
N VAL A 122 6.26 11.49 -12.74
CA VAL A 122 4.92 11.88 -12.31
C VAL A 122 4.75 13.39 -12.43
N ASP A 123 3.50 13.84 -12.45
CA ASP A 123 3.16 15.24 -12.39
C ASP A 123 3.34 15.82 -10.97
N PRO A 124 3.17 17.17 -10.77
CA PRO A 124 3.35 17.80 -9.45
C PRO A 124 2.37 17.32 -8.37
N VAL A 125 1.33 16.57 -8.70
CA VAL A 125 0.43 15.93 -7.73
C VAL A 125 0.71 14.42 -7.56
N GLY A 126 1.78 13.90 -8.17
CA GLY A 126 2.21 12.51 -8.04
C GLY A 126 1.41 11.53 -8.88
N ARG A 127 0.89 11.95 -10.03
CA ARG A 127 0.13 11.10 -10.95
C ARG A 127 0.97 10.74 -12.18
N VAL A 128 0.95 9.46 -12.56
CA VAL A 128 1.53 8.98 -13.82
C VAL A 128 0.61 9.37 -14.98
N ASP A 129 1.18 9.91 -16.06
CA ASP A 129 0.44 10.14 -17.30
C ASP A 129 0.28 8.82 -18.06
N PRO A 130 -0.96 8.35 -18.34
CA PRO A 130 -1.19 7.17 -19.17
C PRO A 130 -0.54 7.23 -20.57
N ALA A 131 -0.40 8.43 -21.15
CA ALA A 131 0.28 8.60 -22.43
C ALA A 131 1.75 8.20 -22.33
N SER A 132 2.45 8.54 -21.23
CA SER A 132 3.84 8.15 -21.02
C SER A 132 4.00 6.62 -20.91
N VAL A 133 3.01 5.92 -20.34
CA VAL A 133 3.00 4.43 -20.34
C VAL A 133 2.92 3.90 -21.77
N ARG A 134 2.00 4.44 -22.58
CA ARG A 134 1.80 4.04 -23.99
C ARG A 134 3.07 4.24 -24.84
N GLU A 135 3.78 5.34 -24.62
CA GLU A 135 5.02 5.68 -25.32
C GLU A 135 6.19 4.80 -24.87
N ALA A 136 6.26 4.47 -23.59
CA ALA A 136 7.33 3.64 -23.04
C ALA A 136 7.23 2.15 -23.42
N VAL A 137 6.03 1.65 -23.76
CA VAL A 137 5.84 0.25 -24.16
C VAL A 137 6.53 -0.03 -25.49
N THR A 138 7.41 -1.04 -25.49
CA THR A 138 8.14 -1.56 -26.67
C THR A 138 7.83 -3.04 -26.89
N GLU A 139 8.32 -3.64 -27.97
CA GLU A 139 8.07 -5.06 -28.29
C GLU A 139 8.62 -6.02 -27.22
N ASP A 140 9.73 -5.66 -26.55
CA ASP A 140 10.34 -6.43 -25.46
C ASP A 140 9.77 -6.13 -24.06
N THR A 141 8.73 -5.27 -23.97
CA THR A 141 8.06 -5.00 -22.69
C THR A 141 7.23 -6.20 -22.26
N VAL A 142 7.48 -6.68 -21.04
CA VAL A 142 6.77 -7.83 -20.46
C VAL A 142 5.82 -7.43 -19.33
N LEU A 143 6.12 -6.33 -18.63
CA LEU A 143 5.37 -5.90 -17.46
C LEU A 143 5.31 -4.37 -17.35
N VAL A 144 4.15 -3.84 -17.04
CA VAL A 144 3.94 -2.52 -16.48
C VAL A 144 3.51 -2.72 -15.03
N SER A 145 4.19 -2.08 -14.08
CA SER A 145 3.90 -2.15 -12.64
C SER A 145 3.73 -0.73 -12.10
N ILE A 146 2.49 -0.33 -11.85
CA ILE A 146 2.15 1.00 -11.31
C ILE A 146 1.25 0.79 -10.09
N MET A 147 1.62 1.36 -8.95
CA MET A 147 0.82 1.29 -7.72
C MET A 147 -0.59 1.86 -7.93
N HIS A 148 -1.58 1.35 -7.19
CA HIS A 148 -2.95 1.85 -7.32
C HIS A 148 -3.13 3.22 -6.63
N ALA A 149 -2.50 3.41 -5.47
CA ALA A 149 -2.39 4.73 -4.84
C ALA A 149 -1.11 4.83 -4.03
N ASN A 150 -0.55 6.03 -3.99
CA ASN A 150 0.70 6.25 -3.28
C ASN A 150 0.48 6.31 -1.75
N ASN A 151 1.31 5.58 -1.01
CA ASN A 151 1.24 5.43 0.45
C ASN A 151 1.68 6.69 1.22
N GLU A 152 2.41 7.60 0.58
CA GLU A 152 2.89 8.84 1.21
C GLU A 152 1.92 9.99 0.97
N VAL A 153 1.66 10.32 -0.29
CA VAL A 153 0.87 11.49 -0.68
C VAL A 153 -0.61 11.19 -0.94
N GLY A 154 -0.97 9.92 -0.99
CA GLY A 154 -2.35 9.48 -1.14
C GLY A 154 -2.91 9.54 -2.57
N THR A 155 -2.18 10.05 -3.56
CA THR A 155 -2.64 10.18 -4.94
C THR A 155 -3.03 8.84 -5.55
N ILE A 156 -4.25 8.76 -6.09
CA ILE A 156 -4.78 7.58 -6.79
C ILE A 156 -4.33 7.64 -8.25
N GLN A 157 -3.76 6.55 -8.74
CA GLN A 157 -3.26 6.43 -10.10
C GLN A 157 -4.37 6.04 -11.10
N PRO A 158 -4.23 6.37 -12.38
CA PRO A 158 -5.22 6.08 -13.42
C PRO A 158 -5.13 4.61 -13.90
N VAL A 159 -5.33 3.66 -12.99
CA VAL A 159 -5.09 2.22 -13.24
C VAL A 159 -6.00 1.63 -14.32
N ASP A 160 -7.23 2.13 -14.46
CA ASP A 160 -8.15 1.68 -15.51
C ASP A 160 -7.65 2.06 -16.91
N GLU A 161 -7.15 3.29 -17.07
CA GLU A 161 -6.58 3.78 -18.32
C GLU A 161 -5.28 3.03 -18.66
N ILE A 162 -4.42 2.82 -17.65
CA ILE A 162 -3.16 2.06 -17.80
C ILE A 162 -3.44 0.60 -18.14
N GLY A 163 -4.38 -0.04 -17.46
CA GLY A 163 -4.78 -1.42 -17.75
C GLY A 163 -5.34 -1.61 -19.16
N ALA A 164 -6.11 -0.63 -19.64
CA ALA A 164 -6.61 -0.63 -21.02
C ALA A 164 -5.47 -0.55 -22.05
N ILE A 165 -4.47 0.32 -21.79
CA ILE A 165 -3.26 0.43 -22.63
C ILE A 165 -2.46 -0.89 -22.61
N CYS A 166 -2.23 -1.47 -21.44
CA CYS A 166 -1.49 -2.73 -21.31
C CYS A 166 -2.20 -3.87 -22.06
N ARG A 167 -3.53 -3.96 -21.96
CA ARG A 167 -4.34 -4.93 -22.69
C ARG A 167 -4.23 -4.75 -24.20
N GLU A 168 -4.35 -3.51 -24.70
CA GLU A 168 -4.20 -3.16 -26.12
C GLU A 168 -2.83 -3.56 -26.66
N ARG A 169 -1.77 -3.33 -25.88
CA ARG A 169 -0.38 -3.61 -26.23
C ARG A 169 0.06 -5.06 -25.97
N GLY A 170 -0.78 -5.89 -25.35
CA GLY A 170 -0.45 -7.29 -25.02
C GLY A 170 0.68 -7.42 -23.98
N VAL A 171 0.79 -6.46 -23.07
CA VAL A 171 1.74 -6.40 -21.94
C VAL A 171 1.00 -6.71 -20.65
N LEU A 172 1.65 -7.40 -19.70
CA LEU A 172 1.05 -7.68 -18.40
C LEU A 172 0.99 -6.40 -17.55
N PHE A 173 -0.12 -6.26 -16.79
CA PHE A 173 -0.29 -5.16 -15.85
C PHE A 173 -0.33 -5.67 -14.42
N HIS A 174 0.61 -5.18 -13.59
CA HIS A 174 0.65 -5.34 -12.14
C HIS A 174 0.33 -4.02 -11.44
N THR A 175 -0.39 -4.09 -10.33
CA THR A 175 -0.60 -2.95 -9.45
C THR A 175 -0.36 -3.34 -7.98
N ASP A 176 0.45 -2.55 -7.28
CA ASP A 176 0.52 -2.58 -5.82
C ASP A 176 -0.73 -1.87 -5.27
N ALA A 177 -1.68 -2.66 -4.77
CA ALA A 177 -2.93 -2.20 -4.17
C ALA A 177 -2.91 -2.26 -2.63
N VAL A 178 -1.74 -2.33 -2.02
CA VAL A 178 -1.58 -2.46 -0.56
C VAL A 178 -2.27 -1.33 0.20
N GLN A 179 -2.34 -0.12 -0.35
CA GLN A 179 -3.01 1.03 0.26
C GLN A 179 -4.48 1.19 -0.14
N THR A 180 -4.96 0.42 -1.11
CA THR A 180 -6.30 0.60 -1.68
C THR A 180 -7.23 -0.57 -1.47
N ALA A 181 -6.70 -1.80 -1.39
CA ALA A 181 -7.51 -3.00 -1.12
C ALA A 181 -8.22 -2.86 0.22
N GLY A 182 -9.55 -2.92 0.20
CA GLY A 182 -10.40 -2.71 1.37
C GLY A 182 -10.76 -1.24 1.68
N HIS A 183 -10.18 -0.27 0.96
CA HIS A 183 -10.46 1.17 1.12
C HIS A 183 -11.10 1.81 -0.10
N LEU A 184 -10.84 1.25 -1.28
CA LEU A 184 -11.44 1.67 -2.55
C LEU A 184 -12.00 0.46 -3.28
N PRO A 185 -13.07 0.60 -4.06
CA PRO A 185 -13.56 -0.48 -4.91
C PRO A 185 -12.53 -0.85 -5.96
N ILE A 186 -12.24 -2.14 -6.08
CA ILE A 186 -11.33 -2.69 -7.07
C ILE A 186 -12.03 -3.82 -7.80
N ASN A 187 -12.05 -3.76 -9.14
CA ASN A 187 -12.46 -4.86 -9.98
C ASN A 187 -11.34 -5.20 -10.97
N VAL A 188 -10.60 -6.27 -10.68
CA VAL A 188 -9.44 -6.67 -11.50
C VAL A 188 -9.81 -7.02 -12.95
N ARG A 189 -11.09 -7.34 -13.23
CA ARG A 189 -11.56 -7.64 -14.58
C ARG A 189 -11.76 -6.37 -15.39
N GLU A 190 -12.46 -5.40 -14.83
CA GLU A 190 -12.78 -4.12 -15.44
C GLU A 190 -11.51 -3.28 -15.66
N ALA A 191 -10.65 -3.21 -14.66
CA ALA A 191 -9.37 -2.50 -14.72
C ALA A 191 -8.27 -3.23 -15.54
N ASN A 192 -8.58 -4.41 -16.13
CA ASN A 192 -7.61 -5.21 -16.90
C ASN A 192 -6.30 -5.55 -16.17
N ILE A 193 -6.35 -5.69 -14.84
CA ILE A 193 -5.21 -6.04 -14.01
C ILE A 193 -4.89 -7.53 -14.18
N ASP A 194 -3.62 -7.87 -14.42
CA ASP A 194 -3.14 -9.25 -14.50
C ASP A 194 -2.56 -9.77 -13.19
N LEU A 195 -1.94 -8.88 -12.40
CA LEU A 195 -1.41 -9.18 -11.07
C LEU A 195 -1.74 -8.02 -10.12
N LEU A 196 -2.06 -8.33 -8.86
CA LEU A 196 -2.33 -7.32 -7.84
C LEU A 196 -1.80 -7.79 -6.49
N SER A 197 -1.03 -6.94 -5.82
CA SER A 197 -0.50 -7.19 -4.48
C SER A 197 -1.35 -6.51 -3.40
N LEU A 198 -1.57 -7.20 -2.28
CA LEU A 198 -2.19 -6.63 -1.09
C LEU A 198 -1.58 -7.18 0.20
N SER A 199 -1.82 -6.48 1.33
CA SER A 199 -1.30 -6.84 2.65
C SER A 199 -2.38 -6.68 3.73
N ALA A 200 -2.56 -7.70 4.56
CA ALA A 200 -3.64 -7.73 5.55
C ALA A 200 -3.59 -6.58 6.56
N HIS A 201 -2.38 -6.21 7.01
CA HIS A 201 -2.22 -5.19 8.05
C HIS A 201 -2.56 -3.76 7.60
N LYS A 202 -2.95 -3.54 6.37
CA LYS A 202 -3.45 -2.25 5.86
C LYS A 202 -4.97 -2.18 5.84
N LEU A 203 -5.65 -3.32 5.97
CA LEU A 203 -7.11 -3.40 6.04
C LEU A 203 -7.59 -4.05 7.35
N TYR A 204 -6.93 -3.71 8.47
CA TYR A 204 -7.24 -4.17 9.83
C TYR A 204 -7.12 -5.68 10.06
N GLY A 205 -6.32 -6.35 9.21
CA GLY A 205 -5.90 -7.73 9.37
C GLY A 205 -4.55 -7.86 10.08
N PRO A 206 -4.06 -9.08 10.28
CA PRO A 206 -2.80 -9.34 10.97
C PRO A 206 -1.58 -8.98 10.09
N LYS A 207 -0.46 -8.65 10.74
CA LYS A 207 0.86 -8.59 10.10
C LYS A 207 1.32 -10.01 9.72
N GLY A 208 2.25 -10.12 8.77
CA GLY A 208 2.84 -11.41 8.40
C GLY A 208 1.97 -12.25 7.45
N VAL A 209 1.04 -11.62 6.75
CA VAL A 209 0.25 -12.22 5.68
C VAL A 209 -0.15 -11.16 4.64
N GLY A 210 -0.11 -11.57 3.38
CA GLY A 210 -0.58 -10.82 2.22
C GLY A 210 -1.16 -11.76 1.18
N ALA A 211 -1.49 -11.23 0.03
CA ALA A 211 -1.92 -12.02 -1.11
C ALA A 211 -1.49 -11.38 -2.43
N LEU A 212 -1.27 -12.24 -3.42
CA LEU A 212 -1.06 -11.89 -4.81
C LEU A 212 -2.22 -12.46 -5.62
N PHE A 213 -2.98 -11.58 -6.29
CA PHE A 213 -3.88 -11.98 -7.36
C PHE A 213 -3.06 -12.23 -8.61
N VAL A 214 -3.32 -13.35 -9.30
CA VAL A 214 -2.73 -13.69 -10.60
C VAL A 214 -3.84 -14.13 -11.53
N ARG A 215 -4.14 -13.35 -12.55
CA ARG A 215 -5.18 -13.64 -13.55
C ARG A 215 -4.97 -15.03 -14.16
N LYS A 216 -6.04 -15.82 -14.23
CA LYS A 216 -6.02 -17.15 -14.83
C LYS A 216 -5.39 -17.14 -16.23
N GLY A 217 -4.51 -18.11 -16.49
CA GLY A 217 -3.77 -18.22 -17.74
C GLY A 217 -2.44 -17.45 -17.78
N ARG A 218 -2.14 -16.64 -16.75
CA ARG A 218 -0.80 -16.02 -16.63
C ARG A 218 0.18 -17.00 -16.01
N ARG A 219 1.39 -17.09 -16.60
CA ARG A 219 2.47 -17.94 -16.08
C ARG A 219 3.18 -17.17 -14.96
N LEU A 220 3.30 -17.81 -13.81
CA LEU A 220 4.06 -17.28 -12.69
C LEU A 220 4.72 -18.47 -11.97
N PRO A 221 6.05 -18.65 -12.08
CA PRO A 221 6.77 -19.69 -11.35
C PRO A 221 6.76 -19.42 -9.85
N SER A 222 7.02 -20.45 -9.07
CA SER A 222 7.16 -20.31 -7.60
C SER A 222 8.31 -19.36 -7.27
N PHE A 223 8.04 -18.41 -6.37
CA PHE A 223 9.06 -17.50 -5.84
C PHE A 223 9.78 -18.10 -4.62
N VAL A 224 9.03 -18.74 -3.73
CA VAL A 224 9.56 -19.48 -2.58
C VAL A 224 9.54 -20.97 -2.95
N HIS A 225 10.71 -21.59 -3.04
CA HIS A 225 10.86 -22.98 -3.45
C HIS A 225 10.74 -23.95 -2.27
N GLY A 226 10.08 -25.10 -2.47
CA GLY A 226 9.85 -26.12 -1.45
C GLY A 226 8.70 -27.06 -1.78
N GLY A 227 7.78 -27.27 -0.84
CA GLY A 227 6.59 -28.10 -1.01
C GLY A 227 5.57 -27.51 -1.99
N GLY A 228 4.50 -28.27 -2.29
CA GLY A 228 3.51 -27.90 -3.31
C GLY A 228 2.36 -27.00 -2.83
N GLN A 229 2.54 -26.29 -1.71
CA GLN A 229 1.52 -25.38 -1.19
C GLN A 229 1.15 -24.30 -2.22
N GLU A 230 0.01 -23.65 -2.02
CA GLU A 230 -0.52 -22.65 -2.96
C GLU A 230 -0.51 -23.16 -4.41
N ARG A 231 -0.82 -24.45 -4.60
CA ARG A 231 -0.86 -25.11 -5.92
C ARG A 231 0.50 -25.06 -6.64
N GLY A 232 1.60 -25.18 -5.88
CA GLY A 232 2.97 -25.14 -6.37
C GLY A 232 3.48 -23.73 -6.72
N ARG A 233 2.75 -22.68 -6.34
CA ARG A 233 3.14 -21.29 -6.64
C ARG A 233 3.89 -20.61 -5.50
N ARG A 234 3.69 -21.08 -4.25
CA ARG A 234 4.37 -20.55 -3.09
C ARG A 234 4.51 -21.66 -2.04
N ALA A 235 5.70 -22.12 -1.82
CA ALA A 235 6.00 -23.18 -0.86
C ALA A 235 5.96 -22.67 0.59
N SER A 236 6.09 -23.59 1.53
CA SER A 236 6.01 -23.44 2.98
C SER A 236 4.60 -23.67 3.51
N THR A 237 4.54 -24.31 4.70
CA THR A 237 3.29 -24.52 5.44
C THR A 237 2.53 -23.20 5.55
N GLU A 238 1.23 -23.23 5.26
CA GLU A 238 0.37 -22.05 5.25
C GLU A 238 0.24 -21.47 6.68
N ASN A 239 0.33 -20.15 6.78
CA ASN A 239 0.02 -19.41 8.01
C ASN A 239 -1.50 -19.36 8.20
N VAL A 240 -2.11 -20.49 8.56
CA VAL A 240 -3.57 -20.64 8.63
C VAL A 240 -4.24 -19.54 9.46
N PRO A 241 -3.79 -19.23 10.70
CA PRO A 241 -4.40 -18.14 11.46
C PRO A 241 -4.33 -16.79 10.75
N GLY A 242 -3.16 -16.47 10.18
CA GLY A 242 -2.96 -15.20 9.46
C GLY A 242 -3.82 -15.12 8.19
N ILE A 243 -3.92 -16.22 7.44
CA ILE A 243 -4.74 -16.31 6.23
C ILE A 243 -6.22 -16.14 6.57
N VAL A 244 -6.71 -16.81 7.61
CA VAL A 244 -8.09 -16.65 8.09
C VAL A 244 -8.35 -15.21 8.53
N GLY A 245 -7.38 -14.58 9.22
CA GLY A 245 -7.44 -13.19 9.61
C GLY A 245 -7.51 -12.24 8.41
N LEU A 246 -6.71 -12.47 7.37
CA LEU A 246 -6.81 -11.70 6.11
C LEU A 246 -8.17 -11.89 5.44
N GLY A 247 -8.68 -13.14 5.38
CA GLY A 247 -9.99 -13.43 4.80
C GLY A 247 -11.13 -12.73 5.53
N GLU A 248 -11.10 -12.71 6.86
CA GLU A 248 -12.13 -12.02 7.66
C GLU A 248 -12.01 -10.50 7.50
N ALA A 249 -10.81 -9.94 7.51
CA ALA A 249 -10.58 -8.53 7.23
C ALA A 249 -11.12 -8.12 5.85
N ALA A 250 -10.87 -8.94 4.82
CA ALA A 250 -11.39 -8.71 3.46
C ALA A 250 -12.93 -8.76 3.41
N ARG A 251 -13.55 -9.70 4.12
CA ARG A 251 -15.02 -9.82 4.21
C ARG A 251 -15.65 -8.59 4.85
N LEU A 252 -15.07 -8.13 5.97
CA LEU A 252 -15.55 -6.95 6.68
C LEU A 252 -15.35 -5.69 5.85
N ALA A 253 -14.17 -5.52 5.25
CA ALA A 253 -13.88 -4.41 4.37
C ALA A 253 -14.86 -4.33 3.18
N ALA A 254 -15.18 -5.45 2.53
CA ALA A 254 -16.15 -5.48 1.43
C ALA A 254 -17.56 -4.98 1.86
N GLY A 255 -17.96 -5.25 3.10
CA GLY A 255 -19.26 -4.82 3.62
C GLY A 255 -19.33 -3.38 4.12
N GLU A 256 -18.19 -2.81 4.53
CA GLU A 256 -18.13 -1.50 5.21
C GLU A 256 -17.38 -0.42 4.40
N MET A 257 -16.79 -0.75 3.27
CA MET A 257 -15.89 0.11 2.47
C MET A 257 -16.49 1.49 2.19
N GLU A 258 -17.74 1.57 1.73
CA GLU A 258 -18.38 2.84 1.37
C GLU A 258 -18.55 3.75 2.59
N SER A 259 -19.06 3.21 3.69
CA SER A 259 -19.28 3.97 4.93
C SER A 259 -17.96 4.39 5.59
N GLU A 260 -16.96 3.51 5.62
CA GLU A 260 -15.65 3.82 6.16
C GLU A 260 -14.93 4.87 5.31
N SER A 261 -14.98 4.75 3.98
CA SER A 261 -14.38 5.73 3.07
C SER A 261 -15.02 7.11 3.23
N ALA A 262 -16.34 7.19 3.36
CA ALA A 262 -17.03 8.45 3.60
C ALA A 262 -16.64 9.08 4.96
N HIS A 263 -16.59 8.27 6.03
CA HIS A 263 -16.15 8.71 7.35
C HIS A 263 -14.71 9.24 7.32
N ASN A 264 -13.80 8.46 6.77
CA ASN A 264 -12.38 8.83 6.68
C ASN A 264 -12.17 10.09 5.83
N ALA A 265 -12.88 10.22 4.70
CA ALA A 265 -12.79 11.40 3.84
C ALA A 265 -13.25 12.67 4.57
N ALA A 266 -14.35 12.62 5.33
CA ALA A 266 -14.82 13.75 6.10
C ALA A 266 -13.81 14.20 7.17
N LEU A 267 -13.18 13.25 7.88
CA LEU A 267 -12.14 13.54 8.88
C LEU A 267 -10.86 14.09 8.25
N ARG A 268 -10.41 13.49 7.13
CA ARG A 268 -9.27 13.94 6.34
C ARG A 268 -9.47 15.38 5.84
N ASP A 269 -10.61 15.69 5.26
CA ASP A 269 -10.90 17.02 4.70
C ASP A 269 -10.93 18.07 5.81
N ARG A 270 -11.55 17.76 6.95
CA ARG A 270 -11.51 18.62 8.14
C ARG A 270 -10.08 18.85 8.64
N LEU A 271 -9.25 17.82 8.66
CA LEU A 271 -7.85 17.91 9.05
C LEU A 271 -7.05 18.79 8.09
N ILE A 272 -7.17 18.58 6.79
CA ILE A 272 -6.49 19.37 5.76
C ILE A 272 -6.89 20.83 5.87
N ALA A 273 -8.20 21.12 5.86
CA ALA A 273 -8.71 22.50 5.95
C ALA A 273 -8.24 23.20 7.23
N GLY A 274 -8.29 22.48 8.36
CA GLY A 274 -7.88 23.02 9.66
C GLY A 274 -6.38 23.30 9.77
N LEU A 275 -5.51 22.50 9.12
CA LEU A 275 -4.08 22.78 9.08
C LEU A 275 -3.74 23.95 8.15
N LEU A 276 -4.36 24.02 6.97
CA LEU A 276 -4.16 25.12 6.02
C LEU A 276 -4.61 26.47 6.58
N ASP A 277 -5.64 26.48 7.45
CA ASP A 277 -6.15 27.68 8.12
C ASP A 277 -5.25 28.16 9.28
N ARG A 278 -4.72 27.19 10.07
CA ARG A 278 -4.07 27.48 11.36
C ARG A 278 -2.54 27.55 11.30
N VAL A 279 -1.92 26.98 10.29
CA VAL A 279 -0.46 26.92 10.16
C VAL A 279 -0.07 27.62 8.87
N SER A 280 0.70 28.70 8.99
CA SER A 280 1.25 29.40 7.82
C SER A 280 2.26 28.53 7.07
N GLU A 281 2.47 28.81 5.78
CA GLU A 281 3.48 28.14 4.95
C GLU A 281 3.37 26.60 4.98
N VAL A 282 2.14 26.10 4.96
CA VAL A 282 1.82 24.67 4.79
C VAL A 282 1.34 24.45 3.38
N ARG A 283 1.85 23.41 2.76
CA ARG A 283 1.45 22.98 1.42
C ARG A 283 0.86 21.56 1.48
N LEU A 284 -0.36 21.38 0.96
CA LEU A 284 -0.91 20.05 0.69
C LEU A 284 -0.10 19.37 -0.42
N THR A 285 0.30 18.10 -0.22
CA THR A 285 0.96 17.27 -1.22
C THR A 285 0.02 16.18 -1.73
N GLY A 286 0.25 15.73 -2.96
CA GLY A 286 -0.66 14.82 -3.65
C GLY A 286 -1.86 15.52 -4.30
N ASP A 287 -2.67 14.74 -5.02
CA ASP A 287 -3.87 15.24 -5.71
C ASP A 287 -4.91 15.67 -4.67
N PRO A 288 -5.46 16.89 -4.76
CA PRO A 288 -6.45 17.38 -3.78
C PRO A 288 -7.82 16.68 -3.87
N VAL A 289 -8.13 16.03 -5.00
CA VAL A 289 -9.43 15.40 -5.27
C VAL A 289 -9.29 13.88 -5.39
N ARG A 290 -8.38 13.41 -6.24
CA ARG A 290 -8.15 11.99 -6.51
C ARG A 290 -7.14 11.42 -5.53
N ARG A 291 -7.55 11.33 -4.26
CA ARG A 291 -6.69 10.85 -3.18
C ARG A 291 -7.40 9.84 -2.30
N LEU A 292 -6.61 9.01 -1.60
CA LEU A 292 -7.10 8.06 -0.61
C LEU A 292 -7.99 8.77 0.44
N PRO A 293 -9.11 8.15 0.83
CA PRO A 293 -10.04 8.76 1.77
C PRO A 293 -9.44 9.06 3.13
N ASN A 294 -8.39 8.33 3.52
CA ASN A 294 -7.79 8.39 4.85
C ASN A 294 -6.47 9.17 4.92
N ASN A 295 -5.93 9.67 3.80
CA ASN A 295 -4.57 10.23 3.75
C ASN A 295 -4.56 11.75 3.61
N ALA A 296 -3.95 12.44 4.57
CA ALA A 296 -3.56 13.85 4.51
C ALA A 296 -2.03 13.93 4.57
N SER A 297 -1.42 14.35 3.46
CA SER A 297 0.02 14.56 3.35
C SER A 297 0.31 16.03 3.09
N LEU A 298 1.21 16.62 3.86
CA LEU A 298 1.55 18.04 3.81
C LEU A 298 3.05 18.24 3.95
N CYS A 299 3.53 19.38 3.49
CA CYS A 299 4.87 19.87 3.82
C CYS A 299 4.72 21.17 4.63
N VAL A 300 5.41 21.25 5.76
CA VAL A 300 5.42 22.38 6.68
C VAL A 300 6.77 23.10 6.57
N ALA A 301 6.80 24.27 5.95
CA ALA A 301 8.04 25.01 5.80
C ALA A 301 8.60 25.48 7.16
N GLY A 302 9.92 25.43 7.32
CA GLY A 302 10.61 25.84 8.54
C GLY A 302 10.46 24.91 9.74
N ALA A 303 9.91 23.70 9.54
CA ALA A 303 9.83 22.65 10.54
C ALA A 303 10.29 21.32 9.93
N GLU A 304 11.24 20.64 10.56
CA GLU A 304 11.72 19.35 10.11
C GLU A 304 10.72 18.26 10.48
N GLY A 305 10.44 17.35 9.54
CA GLY A 305 9.44 16.28 9.70
C GLY A 305 9.72 15.38 10.89
N GLU A 306 10.95 14.89 11.08
CA GLU A 306 11.30 14.03 12.22
C GLU A 306 11.08 14.76 13.55
N SER A 307 11.49 16.02 13.64
CA SER A 307 11.24 16.86 14.81
C SER A 307 9.75 17.09 15.07
N LEU A 308 8.94 17.26 14.00
CA LEU A 308 7.46 17.31 14.11
C LEU A 308 6.89 16.02 14.70
N LEU A 309 7.31 14.88 14.17
CA LEU A 309 6.84 13.57 14.64
C LEU A 309 7.15 13.36 16.13
N LEU A 310 8.41 13.59 16.53
CA LEU A 310 8.84 13.41 17.92
C LEU A 310 8.10 14.33 18.89
N ASN A 311 7.88 15.61 18.51
CA ASN A 311 7.15 16.55 19.36
C ASN A 311 5.66 16.21 19.43
N LEU A 312 5.02 15.74 18.36
CA LEU A 312 3.64 15.26 18.38
C LEU A 312 3.50 13.98 19.21
N ASP A 313 4.50 13.08 19.14
CA ASP A 313 4.52 11.86 19.97
C ASP A 313 4.59 12.18 21.47
N LEU A 314 5.37 13.19 21.89
CA LEU A 314 5.41 13.70 23.26
C LEU A 314 4.04 14.23 23.72
N GLU A 315 3.23 14.75 22.82
CA GLU A 315 1.85 15.20 23.07
C GLU A 315 0.83 14.04 22.98
N GLY A 316 1.31 12.80 22.81
CA GLY A 316 0.48 11.59 22.73
C GLY A 316 -0.19 11.36 21.38
N ILE A 317 0.32 11.93 20.29
CA ILE A 317 -0.23 11.83 18.94
C ILE A 317 0.79 11.14 18.02
N SER A 318 0.42 9.98 17.47
CA SER A 318 1.25 9.21 16.54
C SER A 318 0.91 9.59 15.10
N VAL A 319 1.89 10.10 14.37
CA VAL A 319 1.83 10.45 12.95
C VAL A 319 3.11 9.95 12.24
N SER A 320 3.25 10.19 10.94
CA SER A 320 4.44 9.77 10.19
C SER A 320 4.95 10.90 9.27
N SER A 321 6.12 10.68 8.70
CA SER A 321 6.63 11.46 7.56
C SER A 321 6.55 10.63 6.29
N GLY A 322 6.70 11.26 5.12
CA GLY A 322 6.77 10.55 3.83
C GLY A 322 7.89 9.49 3.81
N SER A 323 9.01 9.75 4.47
CA SER A 323 10.20 8.88 4.49
C SER A 323 10.22 7.83 5.62
N ALA A 324 9.10 7.54 6.27
CA ALA A 324 9.03 6.63 7.43
C ALA A 324 9.59 5.21 7.18
N CYS A 325 9.62 4.73 5.93
CA CYS A 325 10.21 3.44 5.56
C CYS A 325 11.73 3.46 5.44
N ALA A 326 12.36 4.64 5.39
CA ALA A 326 13.80 4.84 5.40
C ALA A 326 14.28 5.23 6.81
N SER A 327 13.86 4.48 7.83
CA SER A 327 14.22 4.73 9.23
C SER A 327 15.75 4.86 9.38
N GLY A 328 16.21 6.08 9.68
CA GLY A 328 17.62 6.45 9.82
C GLY A 328 18.24 7.22 8.65
N SER A 329 17.51 7.49 7.57
CA SER A 329 17.98 8.34 6.47
C SER A 329 17.44 9.77 6.67
N LEU A 330 18.37 10.74 6.73
CA LEU A 330 18.08 12.19 6.70
C LEU A 330 17.65 12.67 5.31
N GLU A 331 17.49 11.75 4.34
CA GLU A 331 17.15 12.08 2.98
C GLU A 331 15.65 12.37 2.84
N PRO A 332 15.27 13.39 2.06
CA PRO A 332 13.88 13.69 1.75
C PRO A 332 13.20 12.53 1.02
N SER A 333 11.88 12.42 1.16
CA SER A 333 11.08 11.41 0.44
C SER A 333 11.36 11.44 -1.07
N HIS A 334 11.69 10.27 -1.64
CA HIS A 334 11.86 10.11 -3.09
C HIS A 334 10.56 10.46 -3.85
N VAL A 335 9.40 10.23 -3.25
CA VAL A 335 8.08 10.56 -3.82
C VAL A 335 7.96 12.08 -3.98
N LEU A 336 8.24 12.84 -2.91
CA LEU A 336 8.15 14.30 -2.95
C LEU A 336 9.16 14.91 -3.92
N LEU A 337 10.37 14.34 -3.98
CA LEU A 337 11.39 14.77 -4.96
C LEU A 337 10.95 14.47 -6.40
N ALA A 338 10.37 13.29 -6.66
CA ALA A 338 9.85 12.93 -7.98
C ALA A 338 8.69 13.84 -8.43
N MET A 339 7.92 14.40 -7.50
CA MET A 339 6.88 15.40 -7.74
C MET A 339 7.43 16.82 -7.98
N GLY A 340 8.75 17.00 -7.95
CA GLY A 340 9.40 18.30 -8.12
C GLY A 340 9.35 19.21 -6.89
N ILE A 341 9.06 18.66 -5.71
CA ILE A 341 9.10 19.42 -4.47
C ILE A 341 10.57 19.59 -4.05
N PRO A 342 11.05 20.84 -3.81
CA PRO A 342 12.42 21.08 -3.38
C PRO A 342 12.76 20.33 -2.09
N ALA A 343 14.01 19.86 -1.98
CA ALA A 343 14.47 19.01 -0.89
C ALA A 343 14.31 19.64 0.51
N ASP A 344 14.51 20.94 0.62
CA ASP A 344 14.32 21.71 1.84
C ASP A 344 12.86 21.74 2.29
N VAL A 345 11.92 21.86 1.35
CA VAL A 345 10.47 21.78 1.60
C VAL A 345 10.06 20.35 1.93
N ALA A 346 10.58 19.37 1.19
CA ALA A 346 10.28 17.95 1.37
C ALA A 346 10.71 17.42 2.75
N ARG A 347 11.75 17.99 3.36
CA ARG A 347 12.17 17.66 4.74
C ARG A 347 11.13 17.99 5.78
N GLY A 348 10.24 18.96 5.52
CA GLY A 348 9.11 19.30 6.40
C GLY A 348 7.87 18.42 6.19
N SER A 349 8.01 17.22 5.63
CA SER A 349 6.87 16.35 5.34
C SER A 349 6.18 15.83 6.61
N LEU A 350 4.86 15.88 6.59
CA LEU A 350 3.97 15.37 7.63
C LEU A 350 2.86 14.57 6.96
N ARG A 351 2.79 13.27 7.27
CA ARG A 351 1.70 12.40 6.83
C ARG A 351 0.81 12.06 8.02
N VAL A 352 -0.46 12.39 7.92
CA VAL A 352 -1.50 12.09 8.91
C VAL A 352 -2.54 11.22 8.26
N THR A 353 -2.74 10.01 8.80
CA THR A 353 -3.69 9.07 8.22
C THR A 353 -4.69 8.58 9.25
N VAL A 354 -5.96 8.83 8.96
CA VAL A 354 -7.10 8.44 9.79
C VAL A 354 -7.53 7.00 9.53
N GLY A 355 -8.32 6.43 10.41
CA GLY A 355 -8.88 5.10 10.24
C GLY A 355 -10.31 5.03 10.78
N ARG A 356 -10.92 3.85 10.66
CA ARG A 356 -12.34 3.59 11.02
C ARG A 356 -12.77 4.07 12.40
N ASP A 357 -11.87 3.99 13.37
CA ASP A 357 -12.16 4.32 14.78
C ASP A 357 -11.64 5.72 15.16
N THR A 358 -11.09 6.48 14.20
CA THR A 358 -10.67 7.87 14.44
C THR A 358 -11.90 8.75 14.66
N THR A 359 -11.87 9.58 15.70
CA THR A 359 -13.02 10.43 16.05
C THR A 359 -12.82 11.90 15.67
N PRO A 360 -13.90 12.67 15.52
CA PRO A 360 -13.83 14.12 15.30
C PRO A 360 -13.10 14.87 16.42
N GLU A 361 -13.16 14.37 17.68
CA GLU A 361 -12.50 14.92 18.85
C GLU A 361 -10.98 14.73 18.76
N GLU A 362 -10.53 13.57 18.28
CA GLU A 362 -9.11 13.29 18.04
C GLU A 362 -8.53 14.23 16.98
N ILE A 363 -9.28 14.49 15.89
CA ILE A 363 -8.89 15.49 14.88
C ILE A 363 -8.88 16.92 15.47
N SER A 364 -9.86 17.28 16.30
CA SER A 364 -9.87 18.58 16.98
C SER A 364 -8.63 18.75 17.85
N ARG A 365 -8.29 17.72 18.65
CA ARG A 365 -7.11 17.75 19.51
C ARG A 365 -5.81 17.86 18.70
N PHE A 366 -5.70 17.12 17.58
CA PHE A 366 -4.57 17.26 16.68
C PHE A 366 -4.43 18.70 16.15
N LEU A 367 -5.53 19.31 15.72
CA LEU A 367 -5.58 20.67 15.19
C LEU A 367 -5.32 21.77 16.25
N GLU A 368 -5.46 21.47 17.53
CA GLU A 368 -5.06 22.34 18.63
C GLU A 368 -3.54 22.25 18.89
N VAL A 369 -2.98 21.04 18.86
CA VAL A 369 -1.60 20.76 19.26
C VAL A 369 -0.61 21.08 18.13
N CYS A 370 -0.90 20.65 16.90
CA CYS A 370 0.03 20.72 15.79
C CYS A 370 0.54 22.14 15.50
N PRO A 371 -0.30 23.21 15.46
CA PRO A 371 0.18 24.56 15.26
C PRO A 371 1.18 25.03 16.35
N THR A 372 0.91 24.68 17.61
CA THR A 372 1.80 25.02 18.72
C THR A 372 3.17 24.32 18.61
N VAL A 373 3.17 23.07 18.17
CA VAL A 373 4.40 22.31 17.90
C VAL A 373 5.18 22.95 16.75
N VAL A 374 4.52 23.29 15.65
CA VAL A 374 5.15 23.97 14.49
C VAL A 374 5.78 25.29 14.91
N ASP A 375 5.06 26.13 15.64
CA ASP A 375 5.56 27.44 16.11
C ASP A 375 6.77 27.28 17.02
N ARG A 376 6.77 26.27 17.90
CA ARG A 376 7.90 25.95 18.78
C ARG A 376 9.14 25.58 17.97
N LEU A 377 8.99 24.68 16.99
CA LEU A 377 10.09 24.22 16.15
C LEU A 377 10.67 25.34 15.29
N ARG A 378 9.85 26.19 14.69
CA ARG A 378 10.29 27.36 13.91
C ARG A 378 11.09 28.35 14.74
N LYS A 379 10.74 28.55 16.01
CA LYS A 379 11.50 29.42 16.95
C LYS A 379 12.85 28.81 17.33
N MET A 380 12.99 27.49 17.28
CA MET A 380 14.23 26.78 17.58
C MET A 380 15.14 26.59 16.35
N ALA A 381 14.59 26.70 15.14
CA ALA A 381 15.37 26.61 13.92
C ALA A 381 16.39 27.78 13.87
N PRO A 382 17.67 27.53 13.55
CA PRO A 382 18.62 28.60 13.36
C PRO A 382 18.12 29.51 12.25
N LEU A 383 18.19 30.84 12.48
CA LEU A 383 17.88 31.83 11.46
C LEU A 383 18.75 31.52 10.25
N SER A 384 18.13 31.13 9.12
CA SER A 384 18.86 30.98 7.87
C SER A 384 19.56 32.30 7.60
N PRO A 385 20.89 32.33 7.29
CA PRO A 385 21.50 33.53 6.85
C PRO A 385 20.80 34.00 5.57
N ALA A 386 20.42 35.29 5.58
CA ALA A 386 19.73 35.98 4.50
C ALA A 386 20.56 35.99 3.19
#